data_f73d2d3fc61c09b78feed8b6fe38127f
#
_entry.id   f73d2d3fc61c09b78feed8b6fe38127f
#
_cell.length_a   1.000
_cell.length_b   1.000
_cell.length_c   1.000
_cell.angle_alpha   90.00
_cell.angle_beta   90.00
_cell.angle_gamma   90.00
#
_symmetry.space_group_name_H-M   'P 1'
#
loop_
_entity.id
_entity.type
_entity.pdbx_description
1 polymer ?
#
loop_
_entity_poly.entity_id
_entity_poly.type
_entity_poly.pdbx_seq_one_letter_code
_entity_poly.pdbx_strand_id
1 'polypeptide(L)'
;MTEKGVFSNGIPYVRFGEGEKAVLVFYGGPGNDPPSGLMLRMFTGAFKSLSQNHVVYIVTRKFGLPEGYTTRDMSEDYAVMIRDEFNGGPIDVVGVSFGGFIAQHLAADHPNLIRRLVIALAAYKGREESLQLDMRYAELMSQGKTREASTTMLATIPDGIKKSFYKFIIWLFTPLILSKPTNPNDLLVEAKAACEHDS
;
A
#
# COMPACT_ATOMS: atom_id res chain seq x y z
N MET A 1 21.49 -3.83 -1.20
CA MET A 1 21.12 -4.04 0.22
C MET A 1 19.75 -3.42 0.46
N THR A 2 18.91 -3.98 1.36
CA THR A 2 17.58 -3.44 1.67
C THR A 2 17.62 -2.81 3.04
N GLU A 3 17.11 -1.61 3.21
CA GLU A 3 17.08 -0.86 4.46
C GLU A 3 15.65 -0.44 4.80
N LYS A 4 15.30 -0.51 6.08
CA LYS A 4 14.00 -0.04 6.60
C LYS A 4 14.22 1.22 7.42
N GLY A 5 13.27 2.14 7.35
CA GLY A 5 13.29 3.37 8.13
C GLY A 5 11.92 3.99 8.27
N VAL A 6 11.89 5.14 8.91
CA VAL A 6 10.72 5.99 9.08
C VAL A 6 11.16 7.42 8.77
N PHE A 7 10.43 8.13 7.93
CA PHE A 7 10.68 9.54 7.64
C PHE A 7 10.33 10.43 8.84
N SER A 8 10.80 11.67 8.81
CA SER A 8 10.60 12.63 9.90
C SER A 8 9.12 12.87 10.24
N ASN A 9 8.25 12.76 9.25
CA ASN A 9 6.80 12.89 9.42
C ASN A 9 6.07 11.60 9.84
N GLY A 10 6.81 10.50 10.13
CA GLY A 10 6.27 9.25 10.64
C GLY A 10 5.85 8.22 9.58
N ILE A 11 6.10 8.46 8.30
CA ILE A 11 5.82 7.49 7.23
C ILE A 11 6.91 6.41 7.19
N PRO A 12 6.57 5.13 7.36
CA PRO A 12 7.52 4.03 7.23
C PRO A 12 7.89 3.74 5.77
N TYR A 13 9.12 3.29 5.57
CA TYR A 13 9.59 2.88 4.24
C TYR A 13 10.53 1.67 4.27
N VAL A 14 10.68 1.07 3.09
CA VAL A 14 11.81 0.20 2.74
C VAL A 14 12.50 0.80 1.53
N ARG A 15 13.82 0.95 1.58
CA ARG A 15 14.59 1.38 0.42
C ARG A 15 15.56 0.31 -0.07
N PHE A 16 15.84 0.31 -1.37
CA PHE A 16 16.82 -0.55 -2.03
C PHE A 16 17.22 0.06 -3.39
N GLY A 17 18.27 -0.49 -3.96
CA GLY A 17 18.84 0.01 -5.22
C GLY A 17 19.99 0.96 -5.00
N GLU A 18 20.59 1.39 -6.11
CA GLU A 18 21.77 2.22 -6.17
C GLU A 18 21.55 3.32 -7.22
N GLY A 19 22.02 4.53 -6.94
CA GLY A 19 21.90 5.67 -7.85
C GLY A 19 21.63 6.99 -7.13
N GLU A 20 21.70 8.08 -7.89
CA GLU A 20 21.47 9.43 -7.33
C GLU A 20 20.00 9.85 -7.34
N LYS A 21 19.18 9.17 -8.15
CA LYS A 21 17.76 9.51 -8.31
C LYS A 21 16.90 8.60 -7.45
N ALA A 22 15.93 9.19 -6.77
CA ALA A 22 14.94 8.45 -6.01
C ALA A 22 13.66 8.23 -6.82
N VAL A 23 13.00 7.09 -6.55
CA VAL A 23 11.65 6.76 -7.00
C VAL A 23 10.84 6.36 -5.79
N LEU A 24 9.68 6.99 -5.60
CA LEU A 24 8.72 6.65 -4.56
C LEU A 24 7.70 5.67 -5.10
N VAL A 25 7.58 4.53 -4.47
CA VAL A 25 6.53 3.54 -4.72
C VAL A 25 5.53 3.60 -3.58
N PHE A 26 4.36 4.17 -3.83
CA PHE A 26 3.27 4.23 -2.86
C PHE A 26 2.66 2.84 -2.77
N TYR A 27 2.85 2.21 -1.62
CA TYR A 27 2.47 0.82 -1.38
C TYR A 27 0.95 0.65 -1.32
N GLY A 28 0.45 -0.29 -2.10
CA GLY A 28 -0.98 -0.56 -2.22
C GLY A 28 -1.50 -1.72 -1.35
N GLY A 29 -0.60 -2.38 -0.61
CA GLY A 29 -1.03 -3.44 0.30
C GLY A 29 -1.74 -2.91 1.53
N PRO A 30 -2.54 -3.76 2.19
CA PRO A 30 -3.29 -3.36 3.38
C PRO A 30 -2.37 -3.10 4.57
N GLY A 31 -2.70 -2.05 5.33
CA GLY A 31 -1.97 -1.67 6.55
C GLY A 31 -0.70 -0.87 6.29
N ASN A 32 -0.17 -0.32 7.36
CA ASN A 32 0.91 0.67 7.35
C ASN A 32 2.30 0.04 7.52
N ASP A 33 2.35 -1.26 7.78
CA ASP A 33 3.62 -1.97 7.90
C ASP A 33 4.31 -2.08 6.53
N PRO A 34 5.60 -1.73 6.44
CA PRO A 34 6.36 -1.93 5.22
C PRO A 34 6.41 -3.41 4.82
N PRO A 35 6.40 -3.71 3.52
CA PRO A 35 6.45 -5.09 3.06
C PRO A 35 7.67 -5.83 3.62
N SER A 36 7.48 -7.11 3.93
CA SER A 36 8.53 -7.99 4.48
C SER A 36 8.46 -9.38 3.84
N GLY A 37 9.44 -10.22 4.12
CA GLY A 37 9.46 -11.61 3.66
C GLY A 37 9.23 -11.75 2.15
N LEU A 38 8.26 -12.60 1.78
CA LEU A 38 7.93 -12.89 0.38
C LEU A 38 7.43 -11.64 -0.37
N MET A 39 6.60 -10.81 0.27
CA MET A 39 6.08 -9.59 -0.35
C MET A 39 7.21 -8.62 -0.71
N LEU A 40 8.17 -8.41 0.18
CA LEU A 40 9.34 -7.58 -0.11
C LEU A 40 10.16 -8.16 -1.29
N ARG A 41 10.34 -9.49 -1.34
CA ARG A 41 11.03 -10.13 -2.46
C ARG A 41 10.31 -9.94 -3.79
N MET A 42 8.98 -9.97 -3.80
CA MET A 42 8.18 -9.70 -5.00
C MET A 42 8.37 -8.25 -5.47
N PHE A 43 8.30 -7.28 -4.56
CA PHE A 43 8.51 -5.87 -4.91
C PHE A 43 9.94 -5.61 -5.39
N THR A 44 10.95 -6.10 -4.68
CA THR A 44 12.36 -5.93 -5.11
C THR A 44 12.61 -6.59 -6.46
N GLY A 45 11.96 -7.72 -6.75
CA GLY A 45 12.00 -8.38 -8.05
C GLY A 45 11.34 -7.54 -9.16
N ALA A 46 10.14 -7.02 -8.90
CA ALA A 46 9.39 -6.20 -9.86
C ALA A 46 10.14 -4.91 -10.23
N PHE A 47 10.80 -4.28 -9.26
CA PHE A 47 11.56 -3.04 -9.47
C PHE A 47 13.06 -3.25 -9.69
N LYS A 48 13.50 -4.49 -9.92
CA LYS A 48 14.94 -4.83 -10.09
C LYS A 48 15.63 -4.00 -11.17
N SER A 49 15.02 -3.85 -12.33
CA SER A 49 15.60 -3.07 -13.44
C SER A 49 15.74 -1.59 -13.07
N LEU A 50 14.72 -1.04 -12.39
CA LEU A 50 14.72 0.36 -11.97
C LEU A 50 15.78 0.61 -10.89
N SER A 51 15.94 -0.34 -9.96
CA SER A 51 16.87 -0.24 -8.83
C SER A 51 18.34 -0.31 -9.19
N GLN A 52 18.68 -0.58 -10.45
CA GLN A 52 20.07 -0.52 -10.94
C GLN A 52 20.60 0.92 -11.07
N ASN A 53 19.70 1.89 -11.30
CA ASN A 53 20.07 3.29 -11.54
C ASN A 53 19.30 4.28 -10.62
N HIS A 54 18.46 3.76 -9.74
CA HIS A 54 17.63 4.55 -8.82
C HIS A 54 17.60 3.92 -7.43
N VAL A 55 17.49 4.77 -6.43
CA VAL A 55 17.09 4.33 -5.09
C VAL A 55 15.55 4.26 -5.07
N VAL A 56 15.01 3.07 -4.89
CA VAL A 56 13.57 2.82 -4.82
C VAL A 56 13.13 2.81 -3.37
N TYR A 57 12.21 3.69 -3.02
CA TYR A 57 11.56 3.75 -1.72
C TYR A 57 10.14 3.19 -1.83
N ILE A 58 9.85 2.07 -1.19
CA ILE A 58 8.49 1.60 -0.98
C ILE A 58 7.99 2.27 0.28
N VAL A 59 7.04 3.18 0.15
CA VAL A 59 6.49 3.97 1.25
C VAL A 59 5.07 3.51 1.58
N THR A 60 4.77 3.43 2.87
CA THR A 60 3.45 3.08 3.39
C THR A 60 2.79 4.31 3.98
N ARG A 61 1.77 4.19 4.82
CA ARG A 61 1.08 5.29 5.49
C ARG A 61 1.55 5.41 6.92
N LYS A 62 1.30 6.55 7.57
CA LYS A 62 1.56 6.74 9.01
C LYS A 62 0.82 5.70 9.83
N PHE A 63 1.33 5.39 11.01
CA PHE A 63 0.58 4.65 12.01
C PHE A 63 -0.36 5.58 12.78
N GLY A 64 -1.50 5.05 13.23
CA GLY A 64 -2.47 5.76 14.03
C GLY A 64 -3.30 6.75 13.22
N LEU A 65 -3.82 6.32 12.07
CA LEU A 65 -4.69 7.15 11.24
C LEU A 65 -5.95 7.57 12.00
N PRO A 66 -6.29 8.87 12.02
CA PRO A 66 -7.53 9.35 12.63
C PRO A 66 -8.78 8.77 11.96
N GLU A 67 -9.87 8.65 12.70
CA GLU A 67 -11.16 8.29 12.10
C GLU A 67 -11.58 9.36 11.07
N GLY A 68 -12.08 8.91 9.91
CA GLY A 68 -12.44 9.79 8.80
C GLY A 68 -11.26 10.30 7.96
N TYR A 69 -10.05 9.78 8.20
CA TYR A 69 -8.87 10.16 7.42
C TYR A 69 -8.98 9.65 5.99
N THR A 70 -8.99 10.56 5.04
CA THR A 70 -9.23 10.27 3.62
C THR A 70 -7.94 9.95 2.85
N THR A 71 -8.07 9.42 1.63
CA THR A 71 -6.94 9.26 0.70
C THR A 71 -6.29 10.60 0.34
N ARG A 72 -7.06 11.70 0.38
CA ARG A 72 -6.55 13.06 0.16
C ARG A 72 -5.71 13.54 1.35
N ASP A 73 -6.16 13.30 2.60
CA ASP A 73 -5.37 13.60 3.79
C ASP A 73 -4.04 12.81 3.80
N MET A 74 -4.09 11.53 3.39
CA MET A 74 -2.88 10.73 3.21
C MET A 74 -1.96 11.33 2.14
N SER A 75 -2.50 11.92 1.07
CA SER A 75 -1.69 12.57 0.03
C SER A 75 -0.97 13.82 0.55
N GLU A 76 -1.58 14.58 1.48
CA GLU A 76 -0.91 15.70 2.15
C GLU A 76 0.28 15.24 2.98
N ASP A 77 0.16 14.10 3.67
CA ASP A 77 1.30 13.49 4.36
C ASP A 77 2.46 13.19 3.44
N TYR A 78 2.17 12.66 2.23
CA TYR A 78 3.18 12.39 1.23
C TYR A 78 3.77 13.67 0.62
N ALA A 79 2.95 14.72 0.46
CA ALA A 79 3.44 16.03 0.03
C ALA A 79 4.43 16.63 1.03
N VAL A 80 4.14 16.53 2.33
CA VAL A 80 5.06 16.94 3.41
C VAL A 80 6.35 16.11 3.35
N MET A 81 6.25 14.80 3.27
CA MET A 81 7.41 13.91 3.15
C MET A 81 8.31 14.28 1.96
N ILE A 82 7.72 14.55 0.78
CA ILE A 82 8.51 14.91 -0.41
C ILE A 82 9.23 16.25 -0.21
N ARG A 83 8.57 17.23 0.42
CA ARG A 83 9.20 18.52 0.71
C ARG A 83 10.37 18.39 1.67
N ASP A 84 10.20 17.62 2.72
CA ASP A 84 11.18 17.54 3.81
C ASP A 84 12.36 16.61 3.50
N GLU A 85 12.09 15.48 2.84
CA GLU A 85 13.09 14.41 2.66
C GLU A 85 13.71 14.39 1.25
N PHE A 86 13.07 15.02 0.26
CA PHE A 86 13.48 15.00 -1.15
C PHE A 86 13.65 16.41 -1.74
N ASN A 87 14.04 17.39 -0.93
CA ASN A 87 14.32 18.78 -1.33
C ASN A 87 13.14 19.46 -2.08
N GLY A 88 11.91 19.10 -1.75
CA GLY A 88 10.72 19.66 -2.37
C GLY A 88 10.40 19.11 -3.77
N GLY A 89 11.00 18.01 -4.16
CA GLY A 89 10.79 17.40 -5.49
C GLY A 89 11.40 18.18 -6.65
N PRO A 90 10.94 18.00 -7.92
CA PRO A 90 9.98 16.97 -8.35
C PRO A 90 10.59 15.55 -8.39
N ILE A 91 9.82 14.58 -7.97
CA ILE A 91 10.25 13.17 -7.84
C ILE A 91 9.40 12.24 -8.72
N ASP A 92 9.96 11.08 -9.09
CA ASP A 92 9.21 10.03 -9.80
C ASP A 92 8.36 9.24 -8.79
N VAL A 93 7.08 9.03 -9.12
CA VAL A 93 6.10 8.35 -8.27
C VAL A 93 5.46 7.18 -9.01
N VAL A 94 5.35 6.05 -8.34
CA VAL A 94 4.57 4.89 -8.77
C VAL A 94 3.51 4.60 -7.71
N GLY A 95 2.25 4.87 -7.99
CA GLY A 95 1.13 4.51 -7.13
C GLY A 95 0.60 3.11 -7.48
N VAL A 96 0.63 2.17 -6.54
CA VAL A 96 0.16 0.79 -6.75
C VAL A 96 -1.11 0.55 -5.96
N SER A 97 -2.20 0.12 -6.62
CA SER A 97 -3.48 -0.20 -5.99
C SER A 97 -3.94 0.95 -5.07
N PHE A 98 -4.17 0.75 -3.77
CA PHE A 98 -4.53 1.80 -2.82
C PHE A 98 -3.55 3.00 -2.85
N GLY A 99 -2.24 2.75 -3.00
CA GLY A 99 -1.25 3.82 -3.20
C GLY A 99 -1.48 4.63 -4.46
N GLY A 100 -2.18 4.08 -5.45
CA GLY A 100 -2.62 4.79 -6.65
C GLY A 100 -3.71 5.83 -6.35
N PHE A 101 -4.62 5.57 -5.42
CA PHE A 101 -5.63 6.55 -4.97
C PHE A 101 -4.95 7.77 -4.34
N ILE A 102 -3.98 7.53 -3.46
CA ILE A 102 -3.20 8.61 -2.83
C ILE A 102 -2.41 9.40 -3.90
N ALA A 103 -1.78 8.70 -4.85
CA ALA A 103 -0.97 9.33 -5.89
C ALA A 103 -1.80 10.21 -6.85
N GLN A 104 -3.07 9.89 -7.07
CA GLN A 104 -4.00 10.71 -7.87
C GLN A 104 -4.25 12.06 -7.20
N HIS A 105 -4.58 12.07 -5.89
CA HIS A 105 -4.74 13.32 -5.15
C HIS A 105 -3.42 14.12 -5.09
N LEU A 106 -2.29 13.45 -4.85
CA LEU A 106 -1.00 14.13 -4.85
C LEU A 106 -0.71 14.82 -6.19
N ALA A 107 -1.05 14.16 -7.30
CA ALA A 107 -0.85 14.74 -8.63
C ALA A 107 -1.80 15.90 -8.93
N ALA A 108 -3.02 15.84 -8.42
CA ALA A 108 -4.01 16.89 -8.60
C ALA A 108 -3.68 18.13 -7.76
N ASP A 109 -3.33 17.94 -6.49
CA ASP A 109 -3.17 19.03 -5.53
C ASP A 109 -1.74 19.59 -5.50
N HIS A 110 -0.72 18.75 -5.79
CA HIS A 110 0.70 19.11 -5.75
C HIS A 110 1.48 18.68 -7.02
N PRO A 111 1.04 19.09 -8.23
CA PRO A 111 1.67 18.64 -9.49
C PRO A 111 3.16 19.01 -9.59
N ASN A 112 3.58 20.06 -8.91
CA ASN A 112 4.97 20.51 -8.88
C ASN A 112 5.91 19.59 -8.10
N LEU A 113 5.38 18.71 -7.26
CA LEU A 113 6.16 17.71 -6.52
C LEU A 113 6.43 16.43 -7.33
N ILE A 114 5.76 16.27 -8.48
CA ILE A 114 5.83 15.06 -9.29
C ILE A 114 6.52 15.35 -10.63
N ARG A 115 7.59 14.61 -10.92
CA ARG A 115 8.25 14.64 -12.22
C ARG A 115 7.59 13.68 -13.22
N ARG A 116 7.32 12.46 -12.79
CA ARG A 116 6.66 11.40 -13.56
C ARG A 116 5.74 10.64 -12.63
N LEU A 117 4.57 10.27 -13.14
CA LEU A 117 3.59 9.47 -12.41
C LEU A 117 3.25 8.21 -13.18
N VAL A 118 3.29 7.08 -12.49
CA VAL A 118 2.73 5.80 -12.97
C VAL A 118 1.66 5.36 -11.98
N ILE A 119 0.44 5.14 -12.46
CA ILE A 119 -0.63 4.52 -11.69
C ILE A 119 -0.76 3.08 -12.17
N ALA A 120 -0.61 2.14 -11.25
CA ALA A 120 -0.68 0.72 -11.51
C ALA A 120 -1.76 0.07 -10.65
N LEU A 121 -2.64 -0.74 -11.28
CA LEU A 121 -3.69 -1.50 -10.59
C LEU A 121 -4.68 -0.63 -9.78
N ALA A 122 -4.86 0.62 -10.17
CA ALA A 122 -5.81 1.55 -9.58
C ALA A 122 -6.62 2.26 -10.66
N ALA A 123 -7.84 2.66 -10.33
CA ALA A 123 -8.73 3.46 -11.16
C ALA A 123 -9.02 4.79 -10.45
N TYR A 124 -9.80 5.68 -11.07
CA TYR A 124 -10.27 6.92 -10.44
C TYR A 124 -11.27 6.66 -9.30
N LYS A 125 -11.91 5.48 -9.32
CA LYS A 125 -12.86 5.02 -8.30
C LYS A 125 -12.78 3.51 -8.16
N GLY A 126 -12.87 3.02 -6.93
CA GLY A 126 -12.90 1.58 -6.64
C GLY A 126 -14.21 0.92 -7.10
N ARG A 127 -14.15 -0.33 -7.54
CA ARG A 127 -15.36 -1.12 -7.79
C ARG A 127 -16.00 -1.51 -6.46
N GLU A 128 -17.30 -1.33 -6.33
CA GLU A 128 -18.05 -1.57 -5.10
C GLU A 128 -17.80 -2.96 -4.50
N GLU A 129 -17.84 -4.01 -5.34
CA GLU A 129 -17.57 -5.39 -4.92
C GLU A 129 -16.16 -5.56 -4.31
N SER A 130 -15.15 -4.90 -4.89
CA SER A 130 -13.78 -4.96 -4.38
C SER A 130 -13.66 -4.20 -3.06
N LEU A 131 -14.28 -3.02 -2.97
CA LEU A 131 -14.29 -2.21 -1.75
C LEU A 131 -14.97 -2.92 -0.58
N GLN A 132 -16.07 -3.65 -0.84
CA GLN A 132 -16.74 -4.48 0.16
C GLN A 132 -15.83 -5.63 0.67
N LEU A 133 -15.03 -6.24 -0.22
CA LEU A 133 -14.05 -7.26 0.17
C LEU A 133 -12.92 -6.66 1.01
N ASP A 134 -12.42 -5.49 0.65
CA ASP A 134 -11.38 -4.78 1.41
C ASP A 134 -11.90 -4.38 2.79
N MET A 135 -13.14 -3.88 2.88
CA MET A 135 -13.79 -3.58 4.16
C MET A 135 -13.92 -4.84 5.02
N ARG A 136 -14.40 -5.94 4.42
CA ARG A 136 -14.52 -7.22 5.14
C ARG A 136 -13.18 -7.75 5.62
N TYR A 137 -12.13 -7.62 4.80
CA TYR A 137 -10.77 -7.96 5.19
C TYR A 137 -10.33 -7.13 6.41
N ALA A 138 -10.52 -5.81 6.38
CA ALA A 138 -10.13 -4.90 7.44
C ALA A 138 -10.87 -5.21 8.76
N GLU A 139 -12.17 -5.49 8.71
CA GLU A 139 -12.97 -5.91 9.87
C GLU A 139 -12.45 -7.20 10.50
N LEU A 140 -12.16 -8.22 9.70
CA LEU A 140 -11.66 -9.50 10.20
C LEU A 140 -10.26 -9.35 10.80
N MET A 141 -9.41 -8.54 10.19
CA MET A 141 -8.08 -8.26 10.71
C MET A 141 -8.12 -7.49 12.03
N SER A 142 -9.01 -6.50 12.16
CA SER A 142 -9.20 -5.73 13.40
C SER A 142 -9.70 -6.60 14.56
N GLN A 143 -10.47 -7.66 14.26
CA GLN A 143 -10.93 -8.66 15.22
C GLN A 143 -9.88 -9.75 15.52
N GLY A 144 -8.68 -9.69 14.90
CA GLY A 144 -7.65 -10.72 15.03
C GLY A 144 -7.92 -12.02 14.27
N LYS A 145 -8.96 -12.05 13.41
CA LYS A 145 -9.36 -13.21 12.59
C LYS A 145 -8.54 -13.32 11.30
N THR A 146 -7.21 -13.34 11.44
CA THR A 146 -6.25 -13.27 10.32
C THR A 146 -6.45 -14.37 9.27
N ARG A 147 -6.79 -15.61 9.71
CA ARG A 147 -7.03 -16.72 8.79
C ARG A 147 -8.29 -16.56 7.96
N GLU A 148 -9.35 -16.00 8.55
CA GLU A 148 -10.58 -15.70 7.83
C GLU A 148 -10.36 -14.55 6.86
N ALA A 149 -9.67 -13.49 7.30
CA ALA A 149 -9.28 -12.36 6.47
C ALA A 149 -8.50 -12.80 5.22
N SER A 150 -7.52 -13.68 5.38
CA SER A 150 -6.71 -14.17 4.24
C SER A 150 -7.52 -14.89 3.16
N THR A 151 -8.67 -15.41 3.49
CA THR A 151 -9.55 -16.12 2.54
C THR A 151 -10.56 -15.22 1.84
N THR A 152 -10.72 -13.96 2.26
CA THR A 152 -11.70 -13.03 1.65
C THR A 152 -11.39 -12.78 0.17
N MET A 153 -10.13 -12.68 -0.20
CA MET A 153 -9.70 -12.46 -1.59
C MET A 153 -10.10 -13.60 -2.53
N LEU A 154 -10.36 -14.80 -1.99
CA LEU A 154 -10.87 -15.93 -2.78
C LEU A 154 -12.36 -15.81 -3.11
N ALA A 155 -13.07 -14.81 -2.58
CA ALA A 155 -14.49 -14.59 -2.88
C ALA A 155 -14.74 -14.35 -4.39
N THR A 156 -13.77 -13.78 -5.09
CA THR A 156 -13.84 -13.54 -6.54
C THR A 156 -13.66 -14.80 -7.40
N ILE A 157 -13.23 -15.91 -6.81
CA ILE A 157 -13.05 -17.19 -7.52
C ILE A 157 -14.37 -17.96 -7.49
N PRO A 158 -14.86 -18.50 -8.63
CA PRO A 158 -16.06 -19.32 -8.67
C PRO A 158 -16.01 -20.50 -7.69
N ASP A 159 -17.16 -20.84 -7.12
CA ASP A 159 -17.28 -21.94 -6.17
C ASP A 159 -16.95 -23.30 -6.83
N GLY A 160 -16.29 -24.17 -6.07
CA GLY A 160 -15.90 -25.49 -6.53
C GLY A 160 -14.77 -26.10 -5.70
N ILE A 161 -14.41 -27.33 -6.02
CA ILE A 161 -13.37 -28.10 -5.32
C ILE A 161 -12.03 -27.32 -5.29
N LYS A 162 -11.68 -26.63 -6.39
CA LYS A 162 -10.46 -25.83 -6.48
C LYS A 162 -10.47 -24.68 -5.47
N LYS A 163 -11.57 -23.95 -5.32
CA LYS A 163 -11.72 -22.87 -4.36
C LYS A 163 -11.59 -23.37 -2.92
N SER A 164 -12.23 -24.52 -2.61
CA SER A 164 -12.13 -25.14 -1.28
C SER A 164 -10.71 -25.57 -0.96
N PHE A 165 -10.00 -26.13 -1.95
CA PHE A 165 -8.59 -26.49 -1.80
C PHE A 165 -7.71 -25.24 -1.58
N TYR A 166 -7.89 -24.16 -2.37
CA TYR A 166 -7.14 -22.92 -2.17
C TYR A 166 -7.44 -22.27 -0.82
N LYS A 167 -8.70 -22.28 -0.38
CA LYS A 167 -9.07 -21.80 0.97
C LYS A 167 -8.31 -22.55 2.05
N PHE A 168 -8.26 -23.88 1.96
CA PHE A 168 -7.53 -24.71 2.92
C PHE A 168 -6.04 -24.41 2.92
N ILE A 169 -5.41 -24.31 1.76
CA ILE A 169 -3.98 -23.99 1.63
C ILE A 169 -3.67 -22.60 2.21
N ILE A 170 -4.42 -21.59 1.81
CA ILE A 170 -4.23 -20.22 2.31
C ILE A 170 -4.44 -20.18 3.83
N TRP A 171 -5.50 -20.81 4.33
CA TRP A 171 -5.78 -20.88 5.77
C TRP A 171 -4.63 -21.55 6.56
N LEU A 172 -4.06 -22.62 6.01
CA LEU A 172 -2.95 -23.34 6.62
C LEU A 172 -1.67 -22.48 6.67
N PHE A 173 -1.34 -21.81 5.57
CA PHE A 173 -0.11 -21.04 5.42
C PHE A 173 -0.23 -19.57 5.84
N THR A 174 -1.42 -19.08 6.18
CA THR A 174 -1.63 -17.69 6.63
C THR A 174 -0.63 -17.23 7.70
N PRO A 175 -0.32 -18.00 8.76
CA PRO A 175 0.61 -17.54 9.79
C PRO A 175 2.05 -17.34 9.30
N LEU A 176 2.41 -17.96 8.16
CA LEU A 176 3.74 -17.82 7.54
C LEU A 176 3.79 -16.65 6.54
N ILE A 177 2.63 -16.27 5.99
CA ILE A 177 2.54 -15.28 4.91
C ILE A 177 2.09 -13.91 5.43
N LEU A 178 1.15 -13.90 6.37
CA LEU A 178 0.57 -12.68 6.93
C LEU A 178 1.01 -12.48 8.38
N SER A 179 1.71 -11.38 8.62
CA SER A 179 1.95 -10.86 9.97
C SER A 179 0.70 -10.13 10.46
N LYS A 180 0.51 -10.10 11.78
CA LYS A 180 -0.49 -9.22 12.38
C LYS A 180 -0.08 -7.77 12.11
N PRO A 181 -1.01 -6.89 11.70
CA PRO A 181 -0.68 -5.49 11.51
C PRO A 181 -0.31 -4.84 12.84
N THR A 182 0.63 -3.90 12.80
CA THR A 182 1.05 -3.15 13.97
C THR A 182 -0.10 -2.34 14.57
N ASN A 183 -0.92 -1.72 13.72
CA ASN A 183 -2.15 -1.04 14.13
C ASN A 183 -3.35 -1.54 13.32
N PRO A 184 -4.14 -2.50 13.84
CA PRO A 184 -5.28 -3.05 13.13
C PRO A 184 -6.39 -2.05 12.80
N ASN A 185 -6.53 -0.97 13.57
CA ASN A 185 -7.55 0.05 13.34
C ASN A 185 -7.26 0.87 12.07
N ASP A 186 -5.99 1.06 11.72
CA ASP A 186 -5.63 1.78 10.50
C ASP A 186 -6.18 1.09 9.24
N LEU A 187 -6.29 -0.25 9.25
CA LEU A 187 -6.92 -1.00 8.16
C LEU A 187 -8.39 -0.59 7.93
N LEU A 188 -9.14 -0.33 8.99
CA LEU A 188 -10.53 0.12 8.88
C LEU A 188 -10.61 1.53 8.31
N VAL A 189 -9.70 2.41 8.74
CA VAL A 189 -9.61 3.78 8.19
C VAL A 189 -9.25 3.73 6.70
N GLU A 190 -8.25 2.94 6.31
CA GLU A 190 -7.86 2.76 4.91
C GLU A 190 -8.99 2.22 4.05
N ALA A 191 -9.71 1.20 4.52
CA ALA A 191 -10.82 0.60 3.78
C ALA A 191 -11.98 1.60 3.60
N LYS A 192 -12.31 2.40 4.64
CA LYS A 192 -13.29 3.48 4.53
C LYS A 192 -12.83 4.56 3.55
N ALA A 193 -11.58 5.00 3.66
CA ALA A 193 -11.00 5.99 2.76
C ALA A 193 -11.01 5.53 1.29
N ALA A 194 -10.82 4.23 1.03
CA ALA A 194 -10.95 3.66 -0.31
C ALA A 194 -12.39 3.69 -0.83
N CYS A 195 -13.39 3.44 0.06
CA CYS A 195 -14.81 3.51 -0.31
C CYS A 195 -15.26 4.93 -0.66
N GLU A 196 -14.67 5.93 -0.02
CA GLU A 196 -14.99 7.35 -0.19
C GLU A 196 -14.14 8.02 -1.29
N HIS A 197 -13.17 7.28 -1.84
CA HIS A 197 -12.28 7.83 -2.86
C HIS A 197 -13.02 8.10 -4.16
N ASP A 198 -12.94 9.36 -4.61
CA ASP A 198 -13.43 9.86 -5.90
C ASP A 198 -12.47 10.97 -6.38
N SER A 199 -11.68 10.68 -7.41
CA SER A 199 -10.61 11.58 -7.91
C SER A 199 -10.90 12.15 -9.28
#